data_045d1a0168512649a37602b1939f16b8
#
_entry.id   045d1a0168512649a37602b1939f16b8
#
_cell.length_a   1.000
_cell.length_b   1.000
_cell.length_c   1.000
_cell.angle_alpha   90.00
_cell.angle_beta   90.00
_cell.angle_gamma   90.00
#
_symmetry.space_group_name_H-M   'P 1'
#
loop_
_entity.id
_entity.type
_entity.pdbx_description
1 polymer ?
#
loop_
_entity_poly.entity_id
_entity_poly.type
_entity_poly.pdbx_seq_one_letter_code
_entity_poly.pdbx_strand_id
1 'polypeptide(L)'
;MKGVFSLCCLVFFNSFLFGQDNWDFENTSNTDFFIDTRAVNGHTSEVLESNELEFRITHRFGEIATLESYRTLFGLDNSSDIRIALEYGLFKNMMIGMGRSKGAGPFLEVWDGLVKCKLYSSNKLSAAIHSTSLFTSMKRDTLPSSLIYFEKVAHRFNYNTSLIVAFKPIQNLSLQGTIGFLHQNKVHLDDQNSNLFLGATSRYKLFKKISLLVEYYHILNPSNYRLDNYANPFGIGIEIKTYGHIFQLNLMNSRGIVEGQYMPFTRAKWSEGEFRFGFTIARKFEL
;
A
#
# COMPACT_ATOMS: atom_id res chain seq x y z
N MET A 1 -0.30 34.12 -16.85
CA MET A 1 -0.83 32.75 -16.81
C MET A 1 -0.89 32.12 -15.40
N LYS A 2 -0.85 32.92 -14.30
CA LYS A 2 -0.89 32.42 -12.90
C LYS A 2 -2.30 32.43 -12.26
N GLY A 3 -3.32 32.93 -12.98
CA GLY A 3 -4.68 33.07 -12.42
C GLY A 3 -5.68 31.94 -12.79
N VAL A 4 -5.38 31.14 -13.80
CA VAL A 4 -6.31 30.11 -14.29
C VAL A 4 -6.24 28.81 -13.49
N PHE A 5 -5.08 28.48 -12.94
CA PHE A 5 -4.90 27.24 -12.14
C PHE A 5 -5.60 27.30 -10.77
N SER A 6 -5.65 28.48 -10.16
CA SER A 6 -6.34 28.67 -8.85
C SER A 6 -7.86 28.55 -8.96
N LEU A 7 -8.43 28.93 -10.11
CA LEU A 7 -9.86 28.87 -10.34
C LEU A 7 -10.36 27.44 -10.63
N CYS A 8 -9.56 26.61 -11.30
CA CYS A 8 -9.90 25.21 -11.54
C CYS A 8 -9.95 24.37 -10.25
N CYS A 9 -9.05 24.59 -9.30
CA CYS A 9 -9.08 23.88 -8.01
C CYS A 9 -10.30 24.27 -7.16
N LEU A 10 -10.72 25.52 -7.20
CA LEU A 10 -11.91 26.00 -6.47
C LEU A 10 -13.23 25.50 -7.10
N VAL A 11 -13.30 25.38 -8.41
CA VAL A 11 -14.49 24.85 -9.11
C VAL A 11 -14.65 23.35 -8.87
N PHE A 12 -13.56 22.58 -8.82
CA PHE A 12 -13.62 21.15 -8.47
C PHE A 12 -14.04 20.92 -7.02
N PHE A 13 -13.63 21.78 -6.08
CA PHE A 13 -14.02 21.66 -4.67
C PHE A 13 -15.49 21.98 -4.42
N ASN A 14 -16.08 22.92 -5.16
CA ASN A 14 -17.49 23.27 -5.03
C ASN A 14 -18.45 22.25 -5.66
N SER A 15 -18.03 21.51 -6.69
CA SER A 15 -18.85 20.42 -7.27
C SER A 15 -18.99 19.22 -6.34
N PHE A 16 -18.13 19.08 -5.34
CA PHE A 16 -18.23 18.03 -4.32
C PHE A 16 -19.21 18.33 -3.19
N LEU A 17 -19.68 19.57 -3.05
CA LEU A 17 -20.53 20.00 -1.94
C LEU A 17 -22.04 20.03 -2.25
N PHE A 18 -22.45 19.94 -3.51
CA PHE A 18 -23.85 20.13 -3.93
C PHE A 18 -24.50 18.89 -4.58
N GLY A 19 -24.22 17.71 -4.11
CA GLY A 19 -24.83 16.50 -4.67
C GLY A 19 -25.09 15.41 -3.66
N GLN A 20 -25.66 15.73 -2.49
CA GLN A 20 -25.92 14.70 -1.48
C GLN A 20 -27.12 15.01 -0.58
N ASP A 21 -28.29 14.94 -1.11
CA ASP A 21 -29.46 14.63 -0.28
C ASP A 21 -29.98 13.25 -0.67
N ASN A 22 -30.09 12.37 0.34
CA ASN A 22 -30.71 11.03 0.32
C ASN A 22 -29.93 9.89 -0.38
N TRP A 23 -28.73 9.55 0.14
CA TRP A 23 -28.12 8.25 -0.12
C TRP A 23 -28.15 7.42 1.17
N ASP A 24 -29.10 6.50 1.28
CA ASP A 24 -29.17 5.50 2.34
C ASP A 24 -28.00 4.52 2.17
N PHE A 25 -26.97 4.66 3.01
CA PHE A 25 -25.81 3.78 3.07
C PHE A 25 -26.08 2.57 3.98
N GLU A 26 -27.10 1.81 3.69
CA GLU A 26 -27.33 0.52 4.31
C GLU A 26 -26.73 -0.58 3.42
N ASN A 27 -25.42 -0.80 3.49
CA ASN A 27 -24.81 -2.11 3.21
C ASN A 27 -23.32 -2.09 3.49
N THR A 28 -22.90 -1.67 4.69
CA THR A 28 -21.72 -2.27 5.27
C THR A 28 -22.19 -3.50 6.02
N SER A 29 -21.91 -4.69 5.54
CA SER A 29 -22.13 -5.87 6.35
C SER A 29 -21.41 -5.64 7.69
N ASN A 30 -22.09 -5.86 8.81
CA ASN A 30 -21.49 -5.73 10.16
C ASN A 30 -20.31 -6.70 10.36
N THR A 31 -19.97 -7.46 9.33
CA THR A 31 -18.95 -8.51 9.31
C THR A 31 -17.60 -8.06 8.78
N ASP A 32 -17.51 -6.94 8.02
CA ASP A 32 -16.24 -6.50 7.43
C ASP A 32 -15.24 -6.06 8.51
N PHE A 33 -14.04 -6.61 8.48
CA PHE A 33 -12.92 -6.23 9.36
C PHE A 33 -12.29 -4.94 8.88
N PHE A 34 -12.08 -4.84 7.58
CA PHE A 34 -11.59 -3.66 6.89
C PHE A 34 -12.59 -3.27 5.81
N ILE A 35 -12.59 -2.01 5.38
CA ILE A 35 -13.46 -1.54 4.27
C ILE A 35 -12.78 -1.80 2.93
N ASP A 36 -11.45 -1.77 2.94
CA ASP A 36 -10.61 -1.85 1.76
C ASP A 36 -9.78 -3.14 1.74
N THR A 37 -9.40 -3.57 0.56
CA THR A 37 -8.49 -4.69 0.33
C THR A 37 -7.05 -4.41 0.77
N ARG A 38 -6.73 -3.13 1.03
CA ARG A 38 -5.43 -2.67 1.56
C ARG A 38 -5.62 -1.69 2.72
N ALA A 39 -4.69 -1.72 3.68
CA ALA A 39 -4.57 -0.72 4.72
C ALA A 39 -3.70 0.46 4.21
N VAL A 40 -2.66 0.87 4.93
CA VAL A 40 -1.76 1.95 4.47
C VAL A 40 -0.97 1.52 3.23
N ASN A 41 -0.31 0.35 3.31
CA ASN A 41 0.42 -0.30 2.22
C ASN A 41 -0.01 -1.75 2.03
N GLY A 42 -0.06 -2.51 3.12
CA GLY A 42 -0.25 -3.94 3.13
C GLY A 42 -1.67 -4.39 2.86
N HIS A 43 -1.80 -5.62 2.44
CA HIS A 43 -3.09 -6.25 2.22
C HIS A 43 -3.84 -6.50 3.53
N THR A 44 -5.16 -6.31 3.49
CA THR A 44 -6.08 -6.71 4.55
C THR A 44 -6.61 -8.12 4.31
N SER A 45 -7.42 -8.65 5.23
CA SER A 45 -8.11 -9.93 5.02
C SER A 45 -9.27 -9.87 4.01
N GLU A 46 -9.62 -8.68 3.52
CA GLU A 46 -10.72 -8.50 2.58
C GLU A 46 -10.31 -8.78 1.13
N VAL A 47 -11.27 -9.30 0.37
CA VAL A 47 -11.20 -9.51 -1.09
C VAL A 47 -12.36 -8.79 -1.75
N LEU A 48 -12.25 -8.51 -3.03
CA LEU A 48 -13.34 -7.99 -3.85
C LEU A 48 -14.43 -9.04 -4.00
N GLU A 49 -15.68 -8.59 -4.10
CA GLU A 49 -16.79 -9.48 -4.43
C GLU A 49 -16.66 -10.03 -5.87
N SER A 50 -17.34 -11.12 -6.16
CA SER A 50 -17.33 -11.70 -7.51
C SER A 50 -17.88 -10.69 -8.52
N ASN A 51 -17.18 -10.51 -9.65
CA ASN A 51 -17.46 -9.53 -10.71
C ASN A 51 -17.29 -8.06 -10.29
N GLU A 52 -16.69 -7.79 -9.14
CA GLU A 52 -16.30 -6.42 -8.75
C GLU A 52 -14.92 -6.10 -9.33
N LEU A 53 -14.83 -4.99 -10.08
CA LEU A 53 -13.58 -4.42 -10.58
C LEU A 53 -13.20 -3.21 -9.74
N GLU A 54 -11.98 -3.19 -9.22
CA GLU A 54 -11.45 -2.01 -8.52
C GLU A 54 -10.35 -1.35 -9.34
N PHE A 55 -10.49 -0.03 -9.55
CA PHE A 55 -9.42 0.83 -10.02
C PHE A 55 -8.83 1.58 -8.83
N ARG A 56 -7.49 1.50 -8.69
CA ARG A 56 -6.78 2.08 -7.56
C ARG A 56 -5.62 2.94 -8.02
N ILE A 57 -5.52 4.15 -7.47
CA ILE A 57 -4.36 5.03 -7.59
C ILE A 57 -3.81 5.26 -6.19
N THR A 58 -2.52 5.03 -6.02
CA THR A 58 -1.79 5.34 -4.77
C THR A 58 -0.60 6.23 -5.12
N HIS A 59 -0.43 7.31 -4.38
CA HIS A 59 0.65 8.27 -4.59
C HIS A 59 1.43 8.51 -3.30
N ARG A 60 2.76 8.68 -3.43
CA ARG A 60 3.68 9.04 -2.36
C ARG A 60 4.41 10.33 -2.73
N PHE A 61 4.52 11.22 -1.76
CA PHE A 61 5.22 12.49 -1.90
C PHE A 61 6.64 12.43 -1.32
N GLY A 62 7.35 13.54 -1.35
CA GLY A 62 8.65 13.71 -0.71
C GLY A 62 8.57 13.69 0.81
N GLU A 63 9.70 13.81 1.46
CA GLU A 63 9.81 13.88 2.92
C GLU A 63 9.26 15.19 3.46
N ILE A 64 8.49 15.12 4.57
CA ILE A 64 7.81 16.27 5.15
C ILE A 64 8.75 17.09 6.04
N ALA A 65 9.63 16.43 6.80
CA ALA A 65 10.39 17.03 7.89
C ALA A 65 11.89 17.21 7.58
N THR A 66 12.24 17.53 6.33
CA THR A 66 13.62 17.95 6.00
C THR A 66 13.87 19.41 6.42
N LEU A 67 15.13 19.79 6.63
CA LEU A 67 15.52 21.15 7.06
C LEU A 67 14.97 22.27 6.17
N GLU A 68 14.73 22.00 4.89
CA GLU A 68 14.19 22.97 3.93
C GLU A 68 12.85 22.53 3.33
N SER A 69 12.09 21.71 4.04
CA SER A 69 10.82 21.15 3.53
C SER A 69 9.79 22.23 3.16
N TYR A 70 9.83 23.38 3.78
CA TYR A 70 8.97 24.53 3.41
C TYR A 70 9.17 24.97 1.94
N ARG A 71 10.38 24.76 1.36
CA ARG A 71 10.69 25.10 -0.05
C ARG A 71 10.03 24.16 -1.04
N THR A 72 9.67 22.96 -0.60
CA THR A 72 9.03 21.92 -1.40
C THR A 72 7.58 21.70 -0.96
N LEU A 73 6.97 22.70 -0.33
CA LEU A 73 5.64 22.62 0.28
C LEU A 73 5.50 21.35 1.16
N PHE A 74 6.47 21.17 2.07
CA PHE A 74 6.56 20.00 2.94
C PHE A 74 6.54 18.66 2.18
N GLY A 75 7.31 18.61 1.09
CA GLY A 75 7.45 17.43 0.23
C GLY A 75 6.33 17.25 -0.81
N LEU A 76 5.26 18.02 -0.77
CA LEU A 76 4.12 17.86 -1.70
C LEU A 76 4.46 18.20 -3.16
N ASP A 77 5.48 19.04 -3.41
CA ASP A 77 5.96 19.33 -4.78
C ASP A 77 6.73 18.15 -5.39
N ASN A 78 7.16 17.20 -4.57
CA ASN A 78 8.01 16.09 -4.99
C ASN A 78 7.20 14.79 -5.06
N SER A 79 7.02 14.24 -6.26
CA SER A 79 6.51 12.88 -6.42
C SER A 79 7.60 11.86 -6.07
N SER A 80 7.30 10.96 -5.15
CA SER A 80 8.24 9.93 -4.70
C SER A 80 7.95 8.56 -5.32
N ASP A 81 6.68 8.19 -5.43
CA ASP A 81 6.21 6.99 -6.13
C ASP A 81 4.72 7.16 -6.49
N ILE A 82 4.31 6.50 -7.56
CA ILE A 82 2.90 6.38 -7.96
C ILE A 82 2.63 4.95 -8.40
N ARG A 83 1.50 4.39 -7.96
CA ARG A 83 0.99 3.10 -8.44
C ARG A 83 -0.42 3.26 -8.99
N ILE A 84 -0.64 2.72 -10.19
CA ILE A 84 -1.95 2.55 -10.80
C ILE A 84 -2.21 1.06 -10.91
N ALA A 85 -3.39 0.60 -10.48
CA ALA A 85 -3.74 -0.80 -10.47
C ALA A 85 -5.19 -1.05 -10.87
N LEU A 86 -5.41 -2.25 -11.42
CA LEU A 86 -6.70 -2.88 -11.61
C LEU A 86 -6.72 -4.19 -10.83
N GLU A 87 -7.73 -4.36 -9.99
CA GLU A 87 -7.93 -5.56 -9.19
C GLU A 87 -9.36 -6.08 -9.43
N TYR A 88 -9.54 -7.40 -9.53
CA TYR A 88 -10.81 -8.01 -9.95
C TYR A 88 -11.17 -9.18 -9.05
N GLY A 89 -12.41 -9.20 -8.57
CA GLY A 89 -13.02 -10.31 -7.85
C GLY A 89 -13.40 -11.43 -8.82
N LEU A 90 -12.53 -12.44 -8.93
CA LEU A 90 -12.70 -13.56 -9.87
C LEU A 90 -13.77 -14.53 -9.39
N PHE A 91 -13.79 -14.82 -8.08
CA PHE A 91 -14.76 -15.67 -7.40
C PHE A 91 -15.10 -15.07 -6.03
N LYS A 92 -16.13 -15.55 -5.37
CA LYS A 92 -16.60 -15.06 -4.06
C LYS A 92 -15.48 -14.84 -3.01
N ASN A 93 -14.44 -15.66 -3.04
CA ASN A 93 -13.35 -15.64 -2.06
C ASN A 93 -11.97 -15.43 -2.71
N MET A 94 -11.90 -15.05 -3.98
CA MET A 94 -10.65 -14.93 -4.71
C MET A 94 -10.64 -13.70 -5.60
N MET A 95 -9.58 -12.92 -5.49
CA MET A 95 -9.31 -11.80 -6.37
C MET A 95 -7.94 -11.92 -7.00
N ILE A 96 -7.79 -11.30 -8.15
CA ILE A 96 -6.53 -11.11 -8.88
C ILE A 96 -6.31 -9.64 -9.12
N GLY A 97 -5.07 -9.24 -9.37
CA GLY A 97 -4.78 -7.85 -9.66
C GLY A 97 -3.48 -7.67 -10.44
N MET A 98 -3.38 -6.53 -11.08
CA MET A 98 -2.17 -6.07 -11.76
C MET A 98 -1.98 -4.58 -11.49
N GLY A 99 -0.74 -4.18 -11.22
CA GLY A 99 -0.38 -2.79 -10.99
C GLY A 99 0.91 -2.37 -11.68
N ARG A 100 1.07 -1.07 -11.81
CA ARG A 100 2.29 -0.42 -12.32
C ARG A 100 2.71 0.67 -11.35
N SER A 101 3.93 0.55 -10.80
CA SER A 101 4.55 1.57 -9.94
C SER A 101 5.72 2.24 -10.63
N LYS A 102 5.91 3.54 -10.38
CA LYS A 102 7.05 4.31 -10.91
C LYS A 102 7.48 5.41 -9.94
N GLY A 103 8.72 5.29 -9.44
CA GLY A 103 9.33 6.32 -8.59
C GLY A 103 10.24 5.80 -7.49
N ALA A 104 9.82 4.78 -6.72
CA ALA A 104 10.59 4.28 -5.60
C ALA A 104 11.78 3.41 -6.03
N GLY A 105 12.99 3.76 -5.57
CA GLY A 105 14.19 2.98 -5.81
C GLY A 105 14.30 1.75 -4.89
N PRO A 106 15.21 0.82 -5.22
CA PRO A 106 16.12 0.83 -6.37
C PRO A 106 15.46 0.48 -7.71
N PHE A 107 14.29 -0.18 -7.69
CA PHE A 107 13.54 -0.56 -8.88
C PHE A 107 12.48 0.52 -9.20
N LEU A 108 12.88 1.56 -9.94
CA LEU A 108 12.02 2.71 -10.23
C LEU A 108 10.81 2.39 -11.12
N GLU A 109 10.86 1.28 -11.85
CA GLU A 109 9.82 0.88 -12.78
C GLU A 109 9.42 -0.56 -12.53
N VAL A 110 8.24 -0.74 -11.96
CA VAL A 110 7.77 -2.03 -11.46
C VAL A 110 6.37 -2.34 -11.98
N TRP A 111 6.17 -3.57 -12.41
CA TRP A 111 4.88 -4.22 -12.59
C TRP A 111 4.66 -5.19 -11.45
N ASP A 112 3.48 -5.26 -10.91
CA ASP A 112 3.09 -6.24 -9.89
C ASP A 112 1.85 -7.01 -10.31
N GLY A 113 1.86 -8.31 -10.03
CA GLY A 113 0.72 -9.20 -10.15
C GLY A 113 0.31 -9.70 -8.78
N LEU A 114 -0.99 -9.83 -8.53
CA LEU A 114 -1.60 -10.25 -7.26
C LEU A 114 -2.54 -11.41 -7.48
N VAL A 115 -2.46 -12.39 -6.59
CA VAL A 115 -3.52 -13.37 -6.32
C VAL A 115 -3.80 -13.35 -4.83
N LYS A 116 -5.07 -13.25 -4.43
CA LYS A 116 -5.47 -13.22 -3.03
C LYS A 116 -6.74 -14.05 -2.83
N CYS A 117 -6.72 -14.87 -1.79
CA CYS A 117 -7.82 -15.76 -1.45
C CYS A 117 -8.23 -15.56 0.01
N LYS A 118 -9.51 -15.35 0.28
CA LYS A 118 -10.10 -15.40 1.62
C LYS A 118 -10.31 -16.86 2.00
N LEU A 119 -9.64 -17.32 3.04
CA LEU A 119 -9.66 -18.71 3.48
C LEU A 119 -10.80 -18.98 4.48
N TYR A 120 -11.07 -18.00 5.32
CA TYR A 120 -12.08 -18.09 6.37
C TYR A 120 -12.67 -16.73 6.70
N SER A 121 -13.94 -16.68 7.04
CA SER A 121 -14.61 -15.48 7.53
C SER A 121 -15.73 -15.82 8.49
N SER A 122 -15.77 -15.15 9.63
CA SER A 122 -16.83 -15.18 10.64
C SER A 122 -17.02 -13.77 11.21
N ASN A 123 -17.92 -13.58 12.14
CA ASN A 123 -18.16 -12.26 12.77
C ASN A 123 -16.98 -11.72 13.57
N LYS A 124 -16.04 -12.58 14.01
CA LYS A 124 -14.91 -12.19 14.88
C LYS A 124 -13.54 -12.52 14.31
N LEU A 125 -13.45 -13.38 13.32
CA LEU A 125 -12.19 -13.84 12.75
C LEU A 125 -12.28 -13.94 11.23
N SER A 126 -11.27 -13.45 10.54
CA SER A 126 -11.09 -13.60 9.10
C SER A 126 -9.67 -14.02 8.81
N ALA A 127 -9.47 -14.87 7.81
CA ALA A 127 -8.15 -15.27 7.35
C ALA A 127 -8.07 -15.23 5.82
N ALA A 128 -6.94 -14.74 5.30
CA ALA A 128 -6.67 -14.69 3.87
C ALA A 128 -5.19 -15.01 3.60
N ILE A 129 -4.94 -15.50 2.40
CA ILE A 129 -3.59 -15.65 1.87
C ILE A 129 -3.47 -14.82 0.59
N HIS A 130 -2.34 -14.17 0.40
CA HIS A 130 -2.03 -13.52 -0.87
C HIS A 130 -0.62 -13.82 -1.33
N SER A 131 -0.43 -13.77 -2.64
CA SER A 131 0.89 -13.83 -3.26
C SER A 131 1.00 -12.70 -4.27
N THR A 132 2.13 -11.99 -4.23
CA THR A 132 2.47 -10.95 -5.20
C THR A 132 3.76 -11.29 -5.91
N SER A 133 3.79 -11.07 -7.21
CA SER A 133 5.00 -11.14 -8.04
C SER A 133 5.30 -9.76 -8.59
N LEU A 134 6.50 -9.29 -8.37
CA LEU A 134 6.97 -7.99 -8.83
C LEU A 134 8.01 -8.19 -9.92
N PHE A 135 7.86 -7.48 -11.03
CA PHE A 135 8.77 -7.47 -12.17
C PHE A 135 9.25 -6.06 -12.46
N THR A 136 10.58 -5.84 -12.53
CA THR A 136 11.12 -4.54 -12.98
C THR A 136 11.42 -4.52 -14.46
N SER A 137 10.86 -3.50 -15.15
CA SER A 137 11.10 -3.24 -16.57
C SER A 137 12.27 -2.31 -16.84
N MET A 138 12.99 -1.87 -15.80
CA MET A 138 14.12 -0.95 -15.93
C MET A 138 15.19 -1.45 -16.91
N LYS A 139 15.84 -0.51 -17.58
CA LYS A 139 17.04 -0.81 -18.34
C LYS A 139 18.14 -1.37 -17.42
N ARG A 140 18.84 -2.41 -17.88
CA ARG A 140 19.99 -2.98 -17.17
C ARG A 140 21.09 -1.95 -17.02
N ASP A 141 21.66 -1.87 -15.82
CA ASP A 141 22.90 -1.12 -15.55
C ASP A 141 24.12 -1.82 -16.17
N THR A 142 25.21 -1.08 -16.32
CA THR A 142 26.49 -1.58 -16.80
C THR A 142 27.41 -2.04 -15.68
N LEU A 143 27.20 -1.55 -14.44
CA LEU A 143 28.03 -1.85 -13.28
C LEU A 143 27.58 -3.16 -12.61
N PRO A 144 28.44 -4.21 -12.54
CA PRO A 144 28.08 -5.50 -11.94
C PRO A 144 27.67 -5.44 -10.46
N SER A 145 28.18 -4.46 -9.70
CA SER A 145 27.82 -4.24 -8.30
C SER A 145 26.44 -3.59 -8.09
N SER A 146 25.83 -3.07 -9.14
CA SER A 146 24.53 -2.44 -9.07
C SER A 146 23.41 -3.47 -8.87
N LEU A 147 22.40 -3.14 -8.05
CA LEU A 147 21.19 -3.96 -7.87
C LEU A 147 20.39 -4.07 -9.18
N ILE A 148 20.52 -3.12 -10.08
CA ILE A 148 19.85 -3.14 -11.39
C ILE A 148 20.73 -3.71 -12.50
N TYR A 149 21.87 -4.34 -12.17
CA TYR A 149 22.66 -5.14 -13.11
C TYR A 149 22.04 -6.53 -13.25
N PHE A 150 21.11 -6.69 -14.18
CA PHE A 150 20.40 -7.94 -14.41
C PHE A 150 21.14 -8.85 -15.40
N GLU A 151 21.88 -9.83 -14.89
CA GLU A 151 22.52 -10.85 -15.73
C GLU A 151 21.51 -11.82 -16.34
N LYS A 152 20.46 -12.14 -15.55
CA LYS A 152 19.40 -13.08 -15.91
C LYS A 152 18.04 -12.39 -15.80
N VAL A 153 17.08 -12.84 -16.60
CA VAL A 153 15.69 -12.36 -16.51
C VAL A 153 15.10 -12.58 -15.10
N ALA A 154 15.48 -13.69 -14.45
CA ALA A 154 15.03 -13.98 -13.09
C ALA A 154 15.39 -12.88 -12.08
N HIS A 155 16.54 -12.19 -12.24
CA HIS A 155 16.96 -11.09 -11.36
C HIS A 155 16.00 -9.90 -11.33
N ARG A 156 15.06 -9.84 -12.29
CA ARG A 156 14.04 -8.80 -12.37
C ARG A 156 12.81 -9.09 -11.50
N PHE A 157 12.73 -10.27 -10.92
CA PHE A 157 11.55 -10.72 -10.17
C PHE A 157 11.82 -10.74 -8.67
N ASN A 158 10.81 -10.27 -7.92
CA ASN A 158 10.67 -10.47 -6.49
C ASN A 158 9.32 -11.11 -6.22
N TYR A 159 9.23 -11.92 -5.18
CA TYR A 159 8.00 -12.64 -4.80
C TYR A 159 7.69 -12.40 -3.34
N ASN A 160 6.44 -12.22 -3.02
CA ASN A 160 5.96 -12.16 -1.65
C ASN A 160 4.74 -13.07 -1.50
N THR A 161 4.69 -13.84 -0.42
CA THR A 161 3.50 -14.61 -0.04
C THR A 161 3.25 -14.42 1.44
N SER A 162 2.01 -14.12 1.81
CA SER A 162 1.65 -13.80 3.20
C SER A 162 0.33 -14.42 3.60
N LEU A 163 0.30 -14.94 4.81
CA LEU A 163 -0.91 -15.33 5.53
C LEU A 163 -1.34 -14.17 6.44
N ILE A 164 -2.59 -13.82 6.36
CA ILE A 164 -3.22 -12.72 7.09
C ILE A 164 -4.29 -13.30 7.99
N VAL A 165 -4.31 -12.88 9.25
CA VAL A 165 -5.37 -13.22 10.19
C VAL A 165 -5.86 -11.93 10.85
N ALA A 166 -7.13 -11.62 10.67
CA ALA A 166 -7.79 -10.45 11.25
C ALA A 166 -8.77 -10.88 12.35
N PHE A 167 -8.77 -10.12 13.45
CA PHE A 167 -9.62 -10.32 14.61
C PHE A 167 -10.34 -9.03 14.99
N LYS A 168 -11.63 -9.12 15.32
CA LYS A 168 -12.47 -7.99 15.72
C LYS A 168 -12.86 -8.15 17.21
N PRO A 169 -12.06 -7.61 18.16
CA PRO A 169 -12.35 -7.71 19.59
C PRO A 169 -13.62 -6.95 19.99
N ILE A 170 -13.84 -5.79 19.37
CA ILE A 170 -15.03 -4.95 19.54
C ILE A 170 -15.49 -4.42 18.18
N GLN A 171 -16.73 -3.94 18.08
CA GLN A 171 -17.36 -3.54 16.83
C GLN A 171 -16.57 -2.49 16.05
N ASN A 172 -15.89 -1.57 16.72
CA ASN A 172 -15.17 -0.47 16.10
C ASN A 172 -13.67 -0.72 15.88
N LEU A 173 -13.11 -1.83 16.41
CA LEU A 173 -11.68 -2.13 16.33
C LEU A 173 -11.48 -3.45 15.60
N SER A 174 -10.68 -3.41 14.54
CA SER A 174 -10.14 -4.59 13.87
C SER A 174 -8.63 -4.60 14.02
N LEU A 175 -8.10 -5.75 14.41
CA LEU A 175 -6.67 -6.02 14.53
C LEU A 175 -6.31 -7.11 13.52
N GLN A 176 -5.14 -7.02 12.92
CA GLN A 176 -4.65 -7.98 11.94
C GLN A 176 -3.19 -8.29 12.20
N GLY A 177 -2.88 -9.58 12.21
CA GLY A 177 -1.52 -10.11 12.14
C GLY A 177 -1.24 -10.64 10.74
N THR A 178 -0.03 -10.45 10.28
CA THR A 178 0.47 -10.96 9.00
C THR A 178 1.79 -11.70 9.24
N ILE A 179 1.94 -12.88 8.69
CA ILE A 179 3.22 -13.56 8.55
C ILE A 179 3.50 -13.77 7.07
N GLY A 180 4.70 -13.39 6.62
CA GLY A 180 5.00 -13.44 5.21
C GLY A 180 6.43 -13.82 4.91
N PHE A 181 6.63 -14.25 3.67
CA PHE A 181 7.90 -14.62 3.07
C PHE A 181 8.14 -13.75 1.84
N LEU A 182 9.26 -13.03 1.84
CA LEU A 182 9.73 -12.21 0.72
C LEU A 182 10.97 -12.87 0.13
N HIS A 183 10.99 -13.06 -1.19
CA HIS A 183 12.15 -13.52 -1.94
C HIS A 183 12.51 -12.53 -3.04
N GLN A 184 13.79 -12.14 -3.08
CA GLN A 184 14.36 -11.25 -4.07
C GLN A 184 15.46 -12.00 -4.84
N ASN A 185 15.32 -12.12 -6.15
CA ASN A 185 16.32 -12.83 -6.98
C ASN A 185 17.63 -12.03 -7.14
N LYS A 186 17.63 -10.74 -6.83
CA LYS A 186 18.83 -9.89 -6.83
C LYS A 186 18.85 -9.02 -5.58
N VAL A 187 19.88 -9.16 -4.78
CA VAL A 187 20.14 -8.39 -3.55
C VAL A 187 21.59 -7.90 -3.54
N HIS A 188 21.95 -7.05 -2.58
CA HIS A 188 23.35 -6.72 -2.31
C HIS A 188 24.12 -7.98 -1.90
N LEU A 189 25.44 -8.01 -2.13
CA LEU A 189 26.27 -9.18 -1.85
C LEU A 189 26.23 -9.60 -0.37
N ASP A 190 26.13 -8.64 0.54
CA ASP A 190 26.09 -8.87 1.98
C ASP A 190 24.65 -9.00 2.54
N ASP A 191 23.64 -8.98 1.67
CA ASP A 191 22.23 -9.16 2.05
C ASP A 191 21.73 -10.56 1.65
N GLN A 192 20.62 -10.98 2.24
CA GLN A 192 19.98 -12.28 1.98
C GLN A 192 18.82 -12.15 0.99
N ASN A 193 18.69 -13.15 0.11
CA ASN A 193 17.62 -13.19 -0.90
C ASN A 193 16.23 -13.39 -0.30
N SER A 194 16.15 -14.09 0.83
CA SER A 194 14.89 -14.53 1.43
C SER A 194 14.75 -14.00 2.84
N ASN A 195 13.60 -13.39 3.12
CA ASN A 195 13.30 -12.81 4.41
C ASN A 195 11.92 -13.25 4.88
N LEU A 196 11.80 -13.68 6.12
CA LEU A 196 10.54 -13.79 6.83
C LEU A 196 10.19 -12.46 7.48
N PHE A 197 8.93 -12.12 7.55
CA PHE A 197 8.49 -10.91 8.23
C PHE A 197 7.18 -11.12 8.98
N LEU A 198 6.96 -10.28 9.99
CA LEU A 198 5.71 -10.14 10.70
C LEU A 198 5.12 -8.76 10.41
N GLY A 199 3.81 -8.69 10.31
CA GLY A 199 3.06 -7.45 10.17
C GLY A 199 1.98 -7.34 11.23
N ALA A 200 1.71 -6.11 11.66
CA ALA A 200 0.60 -5.77 12.52
C ALA A 200 -0.15 -4.60 11.89
N THR A 201 -1.46 -4.74 11.73
CA THR A 201 -2.32 -3.70 11.18
C THR A 201 -3.53 -3.52 12.09
N SER A 202 -3.93 -2.28 12.33
CA SER A 202 -5.14 -1.98 13.06
C SER A 202 -6.01 -0.98 12.30
N ARG A 203 -7.30 -1.13 12.46
CA ARG A 203 -8.31 -0.20 11.98
C ARG A 203 -9.26 0.14 13.13
N TYR A 204 -9.35 1.43 13.45
CA TYR A 204 -10.31 1.92 14.43
C TYR A 204 -11.35 2.84 13.78
N LYS A 205 -12.62 2.45 13.80
CA LYS A 205 -13.73 3.23 13.26
C LYS A 205 -14.04 4.39 14.20
N LEU A 206 -13.68 5.61 13.79
CA LEU A 206 -13.96 6.85 14.52
C LEU A 206 -15.40 7.32 14.32
N PHE A 207 -15.86 7.34 13.07
CA PHE A 207 -17.20 7.77 12.65
C PHE A 207 -17.76 6.78 11.62
N LYS A 208 -19.02 6.98 11.20
CA LYS A 208 -19.66 6.09 10.19
C LYS A 208 -18.82 5.89 8.92
N LYS A 209 -18.12 6.95 8.48
CA LYS A 209 -17.38 6.98 7.22
C LYS A 209 -15.88 7.12 7.39
N ILE A 210 -15.37 7.33 8.61
CA ILE A 210 -13.95 7.66 8.87
C ILE A 210 -13.37 6.65 9.83
N SER A 211 -12.21 6.10 9.46
CA SER A 211 -11.43 5.18 10.30
C SER A 211 -9.97 5.62 10.37
N LEU A 212 -9.33 5.32 11.47
CA LEU A 212 -7.89 5.41 11.66
C LEU A 212 -7.26 4.08 11.31
N LEU A 213 -6.15 4.11 10.58
CA LEU A 213 -5.32 2.96 10.23
C LEU A 213 -3.94 3.12 10.86
N VAL A 214 -3.39 2.01 11.35
CA VAL A 214 -1.99 1.92 11.78
C VAL A 214 -1.42 0.61 11.26
N GLU A 215 -0.20 0.67 10.72
CA GLU A 215 0.45 -0.47 10.08
C GLU A 215 1.94 -0.49 10.42
N TYR A 216 2.47 -1.67 10.77
CA TYR A 216 3.88 -1.89 11.03
C TYR A 216 4.31 -3.26 10.52
N TYR A 217 5.51 -3.33 9.95
CA TYR A 217 6.14 -4.57 9.53
C TYR A 217 7.54 -4.70 10.10
N HIS A 218 7.91 -5.92 10.45
CA HIS A 218 9.21 -6.28 11.00
C HIS A 218 9.80 -7.48 10.27
N ILE A 219 11.01 -7.32 9.72
CA ILE A 219 11.74 -8.42 9.10
C ILE A 219 12.43 -9.23 10.20
N LEU A 220 12.18 -10.54 10.19
CA LEU A 220 12.77 -11.48 11.13
C LEU A 220 14.17 -11.87 10.67
N ASN A 221 15.13 -11.96 11.61
CA ASN A 221 16.51 -12.35 11.34
C ASN A 221 17.16 -11.59 10.18
N PRO A 222 17.15 -10.24 10.20
CA PRO A 222 17.76 -9.45 9.14
C PRO A 222 19.28 -9.66 9.11
N SER A 223 19.91 -9.59 7.92
CA SER A 223 21.36 -9.52 7.78
C SER A 223 21.92 -8.26 8.44
N ASN A 224 23.22 -8.25 8.81
CA ASN A 224 23.89 -7.06 9.33
C ASN A 224 23.80 -5.90 8.32
N TYR A 225 23.99 -6.19 7.03
CA TYR A 225 23.82 -5.20 5.97
C TYR A 225 22.44 -4.54 6.03
N ARG A 226 21.38 -5.33 6.28
CA ARG A 226 20.01 -4.84 6.37
C ARG A 226 19.80 -3.97 7.60
N LEU A 227 20.33 -4.36 8.75
CA LEU A 227 20.26 -3.58 10.00
C LEU A 227 20.89 -2.19 9.85
N ASP A 228 22.00 -2.10 9.10
CA ASP A 228 22.72 -0.84 8.90
C ASP A 228 22.09 0.06 7.84
N ASN A 229 21.38 -0.50 6.85
CA ASN A 229 20.94 0.23 5.67
C ASN A 229 19.42 0.42 5.55
N TYR A 230 18.61 -0.35 6.28
CA TYR A 230 17.16 -0.35 6.13
C TYR A 230 16.44 -0.27 7.47
N ALA A 231 15.26 0.33 7.44
CA ALA A 231 14.36 0.46 8.56
C ALA A 231 13.06 -0.35 8.32
N ASN A 232 12.36 -0.66 9.40
CA ASN A 232 11.07 -1.31 9.31
C ASN A 232 9.98 -0.33 8.81
N PRO A 233 9.13 -0.74 7.87
CA PRO A 233 8.00 0.07 7.41
C PRO A 233 6.99 0.30 8.52
N PHE A 234 6.62 1.56 8.72
CA PHE A 234 5.57 1.98 9.63
C PHE A 234 4.72 3.07 8.98
N GLY A 235 3.41 3.00 9.14
CA GLY A 235 2.50 3.98 8.59
C GLY A 235 1.26 4.17 9.45
N ILE A 236 0.72 5.38 9.41
CA ILE A 236 -0.58 5.74 9.94
C ILE A 236 -1.43 6.35 8.84
N GLY A 237 -2.73 6.19 8.90
CA GLY A 237 -3.62 6.73 7.87
C GLY A 237 -5.02 7.02 8.39
N ILE A 238 -5.71 7.86 7.64
CA ILE A 238 -7.14 8.10 7.77
C ILE A 238 -7.80 7.53 6.53
N GLU A 239 -8.78 6.66 6.73
CA GLU A 239 -9.60 6.06 5.69
C GLU A 239 -10.98 6.71 5.69
N ILE A 240 -11.45 7.13 4.51
CA ILE A 240 -12.75 7.79 4.30
C ILE A 240 -13.52 7.00 3.25
N LYS A 241 -14.64 6.38 3.67
CA LYS A 241 -15.55 5.67 2.76
C LYS A 241 -16.61 6.62 2.24
N THR A 242 -16.76 6.68 0.92
CA THR A 242 -17.86 7.35 0.23
C THR A 242 -18.63 6.34 -0.62
N TYR A 243 -19.66 6.80 -1.33
CA TYR A 243 -20.36 5.95 -2.29
C TYR A 243 -19.41 5.59 -3.45
N GLY A 244 -19.06 4.31 -3.54
CA GLY A 244 -18.22 3.78 -4.62
C GLY A 244 -16.72 4.17 -4.57
N HIS A 245 -16.28 5.01 -3.61
CA HIS A 245 -14.87 5.35 -3.46
C HIS A 245 -14.38 5.14 -2.03
N ILE A 246 -13.13 4.76 -1.91
CA ILE A 246 -12.37 4.73 -0.66
C ILE A 246 -11.18 5.67 -0.84
N PHE A 247 -11.08 6.66 0.05
CA PHE A 247 -9.94 7.57 0.11
C PHE A 247 -9.11 7.25 1.34
N GLN A 248 -7.80 7.29 1.19
CA GLN A 248 -6.88 7.21 2.33
C GLN A 248 -5.86 8.35 2.24
N LEU A 249 -5.61 8.97 3.38
CA LEU A 249 -4.53 9.93 3.59
C LEU A 249 -3.55 9.31 4.57
N ASN A 250 -2.28 9.20 4.19
CA ASN A 250 -1.30 8.41 4.91
C ASN A 250 -0.04 9.20 5.23
N LEU A 251 0.56 8.90 6.39
CA LEU A 251 1.93 9.26 6.74
C LEU A 251 2.73 7.98 6.95
N MET A 252 3.88 7.85 6.30
CA MET A 252 4.74 6.67 6.41
C MET A 252 6.20 6.97 6.08
N ASN A 253 7.09 6.10 6.54
CA ASN A 253 8.51 6.20 6.21
C ASN A 253 8.88 5.55 4.86
N SER A 254 8.09 4.62 4.35
CA SER A 254 8.38 3.95 3.07
C SER A 254 8.10 4.84 1.85
N ARG A 255 8.97 4.77 0.83
CA ARG A 255 8.72 5.35 -0.49
C ARG A 255 7.88 4.42 -1.35
N GLY A 256 8.24 3.13 -1.37
CA GLY A 256 7.57 2.12 -2.16
C GLY A 256 6.13 1.85 -1.70
N ILE A 257 5.31 1.41 -2.64
CA ILE A 257 3.88 1.16 -2.44
C ILE A 257 3.60 -0.35 -2.35
N VAL A 258 4.36 -1.19 -3.07
CA VAL A 258 4.16 -2.63 -3.10
C VAL A 258 5.18 -3.35 -2.21
N GLU A 259 4.82 -4.57 -1.73
CA GLU A 259 5.60 -5.35 -0.75
C GLU A 259 7.06 -5.52 -1.16
N GLY A 260 7.29 -5.85 -2.42
CA GLY A 260 8.65 -6.00 -2.97
C GLY A 260 9.46 -4.70 -3.06
N GLN A 261 8.88 -3.56 -2.73
CA GLN A 261 9.55 -2.26 -2.62
C GLN A 261 9.64 -1.80 -1.17
N TYR A 262 8.50 -1.69 -0.46
CA TYR A 262 8.54 -1.09 0.89
C TYR A 262 9.16 -2.02 1.94
N MET A 263 8.97 -3.34 1.85
CA MET A 263 9.57 -4.27 2.80
C MET A 263 11.11 -4.26 2.73
N PRO A 264 11.72 -4.46 1.55
CA PRO A 264 13.17 -4.59 1.48
C PRO A 264 13.93 -3.25 1.44
N PHE A 265 13.29 -2.14 1.05
CA PHE A 265 14.02 -0.92 0.67
C PHE A 265 13.63 0.34 1.44
N THR A 266 12.89 0.22 2.55
CA THR A 266 12.62 1.38 3.42
C THR A 266 13.90 1.74 4.18
N ARG A 267 14.36 2.99 4.02
CA ARG A 267 15.56 3.53 4.67
C ARG A 267 15.22 4.56 5.75
N ALA A 268 14.18 5.31 5.52
CA ALA A 268 13.76 6.41 6.37
C ALA A 268 13.25 5.91 7.73
N LYS A 269 13.56 6.64 8.80
CA LYS A 269 13.23 6.28 10.18
C LYS A 269 12.25 7.27 10.79
N TRP A 270 11.18 6.78 11.37
CA TRP A 270 10.22 7.62 12.08
C TRP A 270 10.83 8.37 13.26
N SER A 271 11.78 7.76 13.97
CA SER A 271 12.49 8.39 15.08
C SER A 271 13.33 9.61 14.67
N GLU A 272 13.66 9.74 13.40
CA GLU A 272 14.41 10.84 12.81
C GLU A 272 13.51 11.87 12.11
N GLY A 273 12.17 11.68 12.17
CA GLY A 273 11.21 12.54 11.50
C GLY A 273 11.10 12.30 9.98
N GLU A 274 11.69 11.25 9.48
CA GLU A 274 11.76 10.92 8.06
C GLU A 274 10.50 10.21 7.60
N PHE A 275 9.43 10.93 7.48
CA PHE A 275 8.16 10.40 6.96
C PHE A 275 7.62 11.29 5.83
N ARG A 276 6.70 10.75 5.09
CA ARG A 276 6.13 11.36 3.90
C ARG A 276 4.63 11.18 3.84
N PHE A 277 3.99 12.12 3.20
CA PHE A 277 2.58 12.07 2.91
C PHE A 277 2.30 11.16 1.72
N GLY A 278 1.14 10.53 1.74
CA GLY A 278 0.60 9.79 0.61
C GLY A 278 -0.91 9.80 0.61
N PHE A 279 -1.49 9.53 -0.54
CA PHE A 279 -2.91 9.30 -0.65
C PHE A 279 -3.20 8.07 -1.50
N THR A 280 -4.36 7.48 -1.27
CA THR A 280 -4.91 6.40 -2.10
C THR A 280 -6.35 6.75 -2.44
N ILE A 281 -6.73 6.49 -3.70
CA ILE A 281 -8.11 6.54 -4.18
C ILE A 281 -8.39 5.18 -4.79
N ALA A 282 -9.38 4.47 -4.27
CA ALA A 282 -9.91 3.24 -4.84
C ALA A 282 -11.36 3.43 -5.23
N ARG A 283 -11.75 2.93 -6.39
CA ARG A 283 -13.12 2.94 -6.89
C ARG A 283 -13.50 1.56 -7.37
N LYS A 284 -14.64 1.08 -6.88
CA LYS A 284 -15.22 -0.21 -7.20
C LYS A 284 -16.33 -0.07 -8.22
N PHE A 285 -16.41 -1.00 -9.15
CA PHE A 285 -17.41 -1.10 -10.20
C PHE A 285 -17.96 -2.54 -10.21
N GLU A 286 -19.27 -2.68 -10.20
CA GLU A 286 -19.95 -3.96 -10.48
C GLU A 286 -20.02 -4.15 -11.99
N LEU A 287 -19.58 -5.32 -12.51
CA LEU A 287 -19.55 -5.66 -13.94
C LEU A 287 -20.63 -6.69 -14.29
#